data_13a12d43177da0b59ea306dc6d76c5d0
#
_entry.id   13a12d43177da0b59ea306dc6d76c5d0
#
_cell.length_a   1.000
_cell.length_b   1.000
_cell.length_c   1.000
_cell.angle_alpha   90.00
_cell.angle_beta   90.00
_cell.angle_gamma   90.00
#
_symmetry.space_group_name_H-M   'P 1'
#
loop_
_entity.id
_entity.type
_entity.pdbx_description
1 polymer ?
#
loop_
_entity_poly.entity_id
_entity_poly.type
_entity_poly.pdbx_seq_one_letter_code
_entity_poly.pdbx_strand_id
1 'polypeptide(L)'
;MPRPLPSSRLLPLLAPLVALLLPAAAGAQPALATTAGSPSARARWERQCQIRKDKFEHILPGALRDHGVDMWIVMQRENTFDPMYEDLGRGYVGSVGYYIFTDRGTRIEKAAIGVSGYLLEACPTYDLVRAFAPLRAFVAERNPTRIAVNMSDDVGAADGLSKSAYDRLVKELGPEFAGRLVSSERVVSDYRSGFTASQLVALGEAGELSRHLAERALSNEVIVPGVTALEDVAWWMMDQLQQRGLGSSFDMPSVYITGPKGIEATSNRRIIQRGDLVIIDWGVGYLNTWTDVKRMAYVLKPGEVAVPRGIQAAFDNALRVRDLIRRTIRPGPTAADMMAQLRTAIEAGGFAMQGTFNQVSDDGKVEVMIGCHSVGDRGHGSGPSIATFNPRQMTFPIKPFNPFSIEL
;
A
#
# COMPACT_ATOMS: atom_id res chain seq x y z
N MET A 1 18.30 -73.60 65.06
CA MET A 1 19.66 -73.58 65.64
C MET A 1 20.65 -73.90 64.51
N PRO A 2 21.70 -73.29 64.35
CA PRO A 2 22.49 -72.39 65.16
C PRO A 2 22.82 -71.00 64.59
N ARG A 3 23.38 -70.27 65.34
CA ARG A 3 23.83 -68.93 65.61
C ARG A 3 24.86 -68.31 64.61
N PRO A 4 25.06 -66.99 64.73
CA PRO A 4 25.71 -66.12 63.75
C PRO A 4 27.13 -65.73 64.15
N LEU A 5 27.88 -65.05 63.24
CA LEU A 5 29.04 -64.22 63.48
C LEU A 5 29.45 -63.39 62.27
N PRO A 6 30.36 -62.40 62.47
CA PRO A 6 30.04 -61.05 62.92
C PRO A 6 30.38 -59.96 61.94
N SER A 7 29.86 -58.80 62.24
CA SER A 7 30.00 -57.53 61.53
C SER A 7 31.46 -57.01 61.51
N SER A 8 31.94 -56.57 60.34
CA SER A 8 33.07 -55.66 60.26
C SER A 8 32.53 -54.29 59.77
N ARG A 9 32.71 -53.31 60.69
CA ARG A 9 32.40 -51.91 60.43
C ARG A 9 33.47 -51.27 59.56
N LEU A 10 33.11 -50.71 58.42
CA LEU A 10 33.91 -49.74 57.67
C LEU A 10 33.25 -48.37 57.81
N LEU A 11 33.97 -47.42 58.38
CA LEU A 11 33.57 -45.98 58.39
C LEU A 11 33.63 -45.41 56.96
N PRO A 12 32.68 -44.56 56.59
CA PRO A 12 32.86 -43.77 55.42
C PRO A 12 33.59 -42.45 55.76
N LEU A 13 34.67 -42.20 55.03
CA LEU A 13 35.33 -40.90 54.97
C LEU A 13 34.40 -39.92 54.27
N LEU A 14 33.95 -38.91 55.02
CA LEU A 14 33.26 -37.71 54.43
C LEU A 14 34.35 -36.80 53.88
N ALA A 15 34.41 -36.68 52.52
CA ALA A 15 35.10 -35.62 51.84
C ALA A 15 34.16 -34.45 51.66
N PRO A 16 34.52 -33.20 51.97
CA PRO A 16 33.64 -32.06 51.67
C PRO A 16 33.63 -31.75 50.17
N LEU A 17 32.46 -31.83 49.55
CA LEU A 17 32.20 -31.34 48.20
C LEU A 17 32.14 -29.81 48.23
N VAL A 18 33.22 -29.14 47.82
CA VAL A 18 33.22 -27.71 47.57
C VAL A 18 32.50 -27.48 46.23
N ALA A 19 31.23 -27.08 46.27
CA ALA A 19 30.51 -26.63 45.12
C ALA A 19 31.02 -25.26 44.69
N LEU A 20 31.82 -25.20 43.65
CA LEU A 20 32.15 -23.97 42.93
C LEU A 20 30.89 -23.46 42.21
N LEU A 21 30.25 -22.48 42.81
CA LEU A 21 29.23 -21.64 42.12
C LEU A 21 29.94 -20.78 41.08
N LEU A 22 30.03 -21.24 39.86
CA LEU A 22 30.33 -20.40 38.70
C LEU A 22 29.13 -19.47 38.48
N PRO A 23 29.32 -18.15 38.35
CA PRO A 23 28.25 -17.27 37.94
C PRO A 23 27.80 -17.70 36.53
N ALA A 24 26.53 -18.04 36.36
CA ALA A 24 25.92 -18.21 35.04
C ALA A 24 26.07 -16.86 34.30
N ALA A 25 26.99 -16.80 33.37
CA ALA A 25 27.02 -15.73 32.40
C ALA A 25 25.63 -15.74 31.72
N ALA A 26 24.85 -14.68 31.98
CA ALA A 26 23.63 -14.43 31.22
C ALA A 26 24.05 -14.34 29.75
N GLY A 27 23.89 -15.44 29.05
CA GLY A 27 24.12 -15.49 27.61
C GLY A 27 23.19 -14.48 26.97
N ALA A 28 23.75 -13.40 26.44
CA ALA A 28 23.02 -12.53 25.53
C ALA A 28 22.42 -13.44 24.46
N GLN A 29 21.10 -13.50 24.39
CA GLN A 29 20.42 -14.20 23.28
C GLN A 29 21.02 -13.63 21.97
N PRO A 30 21.48 -14.47 21.05
CA PRO A 30 21.96 -13.98 19.79
C PRO A 30 20.81 -13.18 19.15
N ALA A 31 21.07 -11.92 18.86
CA ALA A 31 20.15 -11.11 18.08
C ALA A 31 19.82 -11.91 16.82
N LEU A 32 18.54 -12.25 16.64
CA LEU A 32 18.07 -12.91 15.41
C LEU A 32 18.65 -12.11 14.24
N ALA A 33 19.53 -12.74 13.48
CA ALA A 33 20.15 -12.12 12.33
C ALA A 33 19.02 -11.72 11.37
N THR A 34 18.75 -10.41 11.29
CA THR A 34 17.93 -9.87 10.22
C THR A 34 18.62 -10.26 8.92
N THR A 35 17.87 -10.90 8.02
CA THR A 35 18.36 -11.21 6.67
C THR A 35 19.02 -9.96 6.12
N ALA A 36 20.28 -10.06 5.71
CA ALA A 36 21.08 -8.92 5.28
C ALA A 36 20.33 -8.13 4.21
N GLY A 37 19.93 -6.88 4.51
CA GLY A 37 19.30 -5.96 3.58
C GLY A 37 17.92 -5.39 3.96
N SER A 38 17.14 -6.00 4.86
CA SER A 38 15.83 -5.43 5.25
C SER A 38 15.92 -4.58 6.52
N PRO A 39 15.36 -3.35 6.54
CA PRO A 39 15.33 -2.52 7.75
C PRO A 39 14.60 -3.24 8.89
N SER A 40 15.07 -3.04 10.13
CA SER A 40 14.42 -3.60 11.31
C SER A 40 12.98 -3.06 11.46
N ALA A 41 12.13 -3.77 12.22
CA ALA A 41 10.76 -3.32 12.50
C ALA A 41 10.75 -1.92 13.13
N ARG A 42 11.69 -1.62 14.04
CA ARG A 42 11.85 -0.30 14.65
C ARG A 42 12.21 0.77 13.59
N ALA A 43 13.19 0.51 12.73
CA ALA A 43 13.58 1.45 11.70
C ALA A 43 12.43 1.74 10.70
N ARG A 44 11.64 0.71 10.34
CA ARG A 44 10.43 0.88 9.52
C ARG A 44 9.39 1.74 10.23
N TRP A 45 9.16 1.49 11.52
CA TRP A 45 8.21 2.28 12.30
C TRP A 45 8.65 3.75 12.45
N GLU A 46 9.94 4.01 12.70
CA GLU A 46 10.49 5.37 12.79
C GLU A 46 10.30 6.13 11.46
N ARG A 47 10.51 5.47 10.34
CA ARG A 47 10.25 6.05 9.00
C ARG A 47 8.76 6.30 8.75
N GLN A 48 7.88 5.40 9.15
CA GLN A 48 6.43 5.62 9.08
C GLN A 48 5.98 6.80 9.95
N CYS A 49 6.57 6.95 11.14
CA CYS A 49 6.34 8.10 12.00
C CYS A 49 6.75 9.40 11.30
N GLN A 50 7.90 9.43 10.62
CA GLN A 50 8.33 10.61 9.88
C GLN A 50 7.38 10.94 8.72
N ILE A 51 6.98 9.94 7.93
CA ILE A 51 5.99 10.12 6.84
C ILE A 51 4.69 10.73 7.40
N ARG A 52 4.19 10.23 8.54
CA ARG A 52 2.99 10.77 9.19
C ARG A 52 3.15 12.22 9.61
N LYS A 53 4.28 12.57 10.21
CA LYS A 53 4.62 13.96 10.58
C LYS A 53 4.56 14.88 9.38
N ASP A 54 5.27 14.50 8.32
CA ASP A 54 5.33 15.28 7.08
C ASP A 54 3.94 15.44 6.44
N LYS A 55 3.13 14.38 6.42
CA LYS A 55 1.76 14.44 5.87
C LYS A 55 0.83 15.31 6.72
N PHE A 56 0.93 15.25 8.03
CA PHE A 56 0.13 16.08 8.93
C PHE A 56 0.51 17.57 8.82
N GLU A 57 1.76 17.85 8.50
CA GLU A 57 2.26 19.22 8.34
C GLU A 57 1.99 19.80 6.95
N HIS A 58 2.24 19.01 5.89
CA HIS A 58 2.29 19.54 4.54
C HIS A 58 1.08 19.17 3.66
N ILE A 59 0.38 18.08 3.95
CA ILE A 59 -0.73 17.59 3.11
C ILE A 59 -2.09 17.85 3.78
N LEU A 60 -2.23 17.48 5.04
CA LEU A 60 -3.50 17.55 5.77
C LEU A 60 -4.17 18.94 5.75
N PRO A 61 -3.45 20.06 5.93
CA PRO A 61 -4.08 21.39 5.88
C PRO A 61 -4.75 21.68 4.54
N GLY A 62 -4.07 21.37 3.43
CA GLY A 62 -4.63 21.50 2.08
C GLY A 62 -5.82 20.57 1.87
N ALA A 63 -5.70 19.32 2.29
CA ALA A 63 -6.76 18.33 2.14
C ALA A 63 -8.07 18.74 2.85
N LEU A 64 -8.00 19.43 3.97
CA LEU A 64 -9.19 19.95 4.67
C LEU A 64 -9.71 21.25 4.00
N ARG A 65 -8.83 22.23 3.79
CA ARG A 65 -9.21 23.57 3.35
C ARG A 65 -9.73 23.62 1.93
N ASP A 66 -9.14 22.86 1.00
CA ASP A 66 -9.58 22.79 -0.40
C ASP A 66 -11.01 22.26 -0.54
N HIS A 67 -11.51 21.55 0.48
CA HIS A 67 -12.88 21.01 0.51
C HIS A 67 -13.77 21.69 1.54
N GLY A 68 -13.31 22.78 2.17
CA GLY A 68 -14.08 23.56 3.14
C GLY A 68 -14.50 22.73 4.36
N VAL A 69 -13.63 21.82 4.83
CA VAL A 69 -13.87 20.96 5.98
C VAL A 69 -13.21 21.56 7.22
N ASP A 70 -14.02 21.88 8.22
CA ASP A 70 -13.50 22.46 9.48
C ASP A 70 -13.02 21.36 10.44
N MET A 71 -13.64 20.19 10.37
CA MET A 71 -13.28 19.05 11.23
C MET A 71 -13.38 17.74 10.47
N TRP A 72 -12.39 16.87 10.63
CA TRP A 72 -12.43 15.49 10.14
C TRP A 72 -12.37 14.53 11.33
N ILE A 73 -13.37 13.66 11.46
CA ILE A 73 -13.47 12.65 12.52
C ILE A 73 -13.32 11.27 11.90
N VAL A 74 -12.31 10.53 12.34
CA VAL A 74 -12.08 9.13 11.97
C VAL A 74 -12.32 8.27 13.19
N MET A 75 -13.37 7.44 13.13
CA MET A 75 -13.77 6.56 14.22
C MET A 75 -13.05 5.23 14.14
N GLN A 76 -12.48 4.80 15.25
CA GLN A 76 -11.84 3.50 15.40
C GLN A 76 -12.60 2.63 16.39
N ARG A 77 -12.62 1.33 16.14
CA ARG A 77 -13.18 0.34 17.07
C ARG A 77 -12.20 -0.83 17.18
N GLU A 78 -12.18 -1.48 18.33
CA GLU A 78 -11.41 -2.70 18.51
C GLU A 78 -11.78 -3.74 17.45
N ASN A 79 -10.78 -4.33 16.79
CA ASN A 79 -10.92 -5.34 15.72
C ASN A 79 -11.69 -4.88 14.46
N THR A 80 -12.04 -3.60 14.37
CA THR A 80 -12.73 -3.02 13.19
C THR A 80 -12.14 -1.64 12.95
N PHE A 81 -10.91 -1.63 12.43
CA PHE A 81 -10.19 -0.41 12.18
C PHE A 81 -10.65 0.25 10.87
N ASP A 82 -10.71 1.59 10.91
CA ASP A 82 -10.91 2.38 9.71
C ASP A 82 -9.75 2.17 8.72
N PRO A 83 -9.96 2.21 7.41
CA PRO A 83 -8.89 2.10 6.41
C PRO A 83 -7.73 3.08 6.60
N MET A 84 -7.98 4.24 7.23
CA MET A 84 -6.96 5.26 7.53
C MET A 84 -6.13 4.95 8.78
N TYR A 85 -6.36 3.84 9.47
CA TYR A 85 -5.69 3.53 10.75
C TYR A 85 -4.16 3.52 10.66
N GLU A 86 -3.62 2.94 9.59
CA GLU A 86 -2.16 2.90 9.37
C GLU A 86 -1.59 4.29 9.09
N ASP A 87 -2.31 5.12 8.35
CA ASP A 87 -1.92 6.49 8.02
C ASP A 87 -1.90 7.37 9.28
N LEU A 88 -2.92 7.24 10.11
CA LEU A 88 -3.12 8.07 11.28
C LEU A 88 -2.32 7.61 12.51
N GLY A 89 -1.88 6.37 12.51
CA GLY A 89 -1.01 5.79 13.54
C GLY A 89 -1.68 4.73 14.37
N ARG A 90 -1.02 3.60 14.45
CA ARG A 90 -1.47 2.46 15.27
C ARG A 90 -1.49 2.82 16.74
N GLY A 91 -2.60 2.54 17.40
CA GLY A 91 -2.75 2.65 18.84
C GLY A 91 -3.72 1.60 19.36
N TYR A 92 -3.71 1.36 20.66
CA TYR A 92 -4.73 0.55 21.30
C TYR A 92 -6.06 1.32 21.33
N VAL A 93 -7.11 0.68 20.91
CA VAL A 93 -8.49 1.19 20.95
C VAL A 93 -9.31 0.20 21.77
N GLY A 94 -9.98 0.67 22.80
CA GLY A 94 -10.94 -0.12 23.55
C GLY A 94 -12.25 -0.30 22.75
N SER A 95 -13.37 0.12 23.30
CA SER A 95 -14.64 -0.01 22.59
C SER A 95 -14.78 0.95 21.41
N VAL A 96 -14.30 2.19 21.53
CA VAL A 96 -14.30 3.25 20.51
C VAL A 96 -13.17 4.23 20.76
N GLY A 97 -12.54 4.68 19.69
CA GLY A 97 -11.59 5.78 19.67
C GLY A 97 -11.81 6.68 18.47
N TYR A 98 -11.28 7.87 18.54
CA TYR A 98 -11.41 8.89 17.50
C TYR A 98 -10.06 9.55 17.22
N TYR A 99 -9.72 9.68 15.94
CA TYR A 99 -8.77 10.66 15.47
C TYR A 99 -9.56 11.87 14.96
N ILE A 100 -9.24 13.06 15.48
CA ILE A 100 -9.98 14.28 15.16
C ILE A 100 -8.99 15.35 14.71
N PHE A 101 -9.23 15.90 13.54
CA PHE A 101 -8.44 16.97 12.95
C PHE A 101 -9.32 18.19 12.79
N THR A 102 -8.94 19.31 13.41
CA THR A 102 -9.73 20.55 13.41
C THR A 102 -8.92 21.68 12.81
N ASP A 103 -9.41 22.33 11.78
CA ASP A 103 -8.79 23.54 11.26
C ASP A 103 -9.05 24.73 12.21
N ARG A 104 -7.97 25.25 12.76
CA ARG A 104 -7.97 26.42 13.65
C ARG A 104 -7.54 27.70 12.90
N GLY A 105 -7.59 27.69 11.57
CA GLY A 105 -7.14 28.78 10.71
C GLY A 105 -5.63 28.80 10.50
N THR A 106 -4.85 28.97 11.55
CA THR A 106 -3.38 29.03 11.48
C THR A 106 -2.71 27.64 11.50
N ARG A 107 -3.37 26.64 12.07
CA ARG A 107 -2.88 25.25 12.17
C ARG A 107 -4.03 24.25 12.20
N ILE A 108 -3.71 23.00 11.92
CA ILE A 108 -4.63 21.90 12.18
C ILE A 108 -4.34 21.34 13.58
N GLU A 109 -5.34 21.42 14.46
CA GLU A 109 -5.31 20.75 15.76
C GLU A 109 -5.60 19.27 15.57
N LYS A 110 -4.76 18.41 16.14
CA LYS A 110 -4.81 16.96 16.00
C LYS A 110 -5.06 16.32 17.35
N ALA A 111 -6.15 15.59 17.50
CA ALA A 111 -6.52 14.90 18.72
C ALA A 111 -6.70 13.39 18.51
N ALA A 112 -6.24 12.59 19.47
CA ALA A 112 -6.53 11.18 19.60
C ALA A 112 -7.29 10.95 20.92
N ILE A 113 -8.53 10.48 20.84
CA ILE A 113 -9.41 10.28 22.00
C ILE A 113 -9.82 8.81 22.04
N GLY A 114 -9.61 8.13 23.16
CA GLY A 114 -9.86 6.70 23.28
C GLY A 114 -8.90 5.83 22.46
N VAL A 115 -7.81 6.44 22.00
CA VAL A 115 -6.69 5.77 21.33
C VAL A 115 -5.44 6.04 22.16
N SER A 116 -4.69 4.99 22.49
CA SER A 116 -3.52 5.07 23.37
C SER A 116 -2.45 4.05 22.97
N GLY A 117 -1.36 4.01 23.70
CA GLY A 117 -0.33 2.99 23.57
C GLY A 117 1.00 3.50 23.06
N TYR A 118 2.02 2.68 23.29
CA TYR A 118 3.42 3.02 23.07
C TYR A 118 3.73 3.58 21.67
N LEU A 119 3.18 2.97 20.61
CA LEU A 119 3.49 3.41 19.25
C LEU A 119 2.91 4.80 18.92
N LEU A 120 1.79 5.16 19.54
CA LEU A 120 1.21 6.50 19.39
C LEU A 120 2.02 7.54 20.19
N GLU A 121 2.35 7.20 21.43
CA GLU A 121 3.10 8.07 22.36
C GLU A 121 4.54 8.31 21.89
N ALA A 122 5.20 7.26 21.41
CA ALA A 122 6.58 7.35 20.91
C ALA A 122 6.69 8.07 19.55
N CYS A 123 5.54 8.33 18.87
CA CYS A 123 5.47 9.15 17.67
C CYS A 123 4.54 10.37 17.92
N PRO A 124 5.04 11.44 18.56
CA PRO A 124 4.21 12.55 19.02
C PRO A 124 3.75 13.41 17.83
N THR A 125 2.68 12.98 17.17
CA THR A 125 2.06 13.69 16.04
C THR A 125 0.75 14.36 16.42
N TYR A 126 0.21 14.06 17.59
CA TYR A 126 -1.04 14.61 18.10
C TYR A 126 -0.79 15.66 19.16
N ASP A 127 -1.53 16.77 19.09
CA ASP A 127 -1.50 17.86 20.08
C ASP A 127 -2.18 17.43 21.40
N LEU A 128 -3.19 16.55 21.28
CA LEU A 128 -3.97 16.03 22.39
C LEU A 128 -4.10 14.51 22.29
N VAL A 129 -3.70 13.79 23.34
CA VAL A 129 -3.98 12.36 23.50
C VAL A 129 -4.74 12.19 24.81
N ARG A 130 -5.96 11.64 24.75
CA ARG A 130 -6.83 11.45 25.92
C ARG A 130 -7.43 10.06 25.91
N ALA A 131 -7.37 9.38 27.05
CA ALA A 131 -8.01 8.07 27.21
C ALA A 131 -9.53 8.11 27.05
N PHE A 132 -10.15 9.24 27.41
CA PHE A 132 -11.58 9.49 27.26
C PHE A 132 -11.86 10.99 27.16
N ALA A 133 -12.82 11.36 26.33
CA ALA A 133 -13.52 12.65 26.37
C ALA A 133 -14.91 12.49 25.76
N PRO A 134 -15.97 13.14 26.28
CA PRO A 134 -17.27 13.17 25.62
C PRO A 134 -17.15 13.84 24.25
N LEU A 135 -17.40 13.07 23.18
CA LEU A 135 -17.20 13.56 21.80
C LEU A 135 -17.98 14.83 21.53
N ARG A 136 -19.26 14.89 21.92
CA ARG A 136 -20.11 16.09 21.72
C ARG A 136 -19.51 17.34 22.38
N ALA A 137 -19.02 17.23 23.60
CA ALA A 137 -18.44 18.37 24.31
C ALA A 137 -17.15 18.84 23.60
N PHE A 138 -16.33 17.89 23.15
CA PHE A 138 -15.12 18.18 22.39
C PHE A 138 -15.41 18.90 21.06
N VAL A 139 -16.45 18.46 20.34
CA VAL A 139 -16.87 19.06 19.08
C VAL A 139 -17.52 20.44 19.33
N ALA A 140 -18.38 20.56 20.37
CA ALA A 140 -19.05 21.80 20.71
C ALA A 140 -18.08 22.95 21.06
N GLU A 141 -17.00 22.64 21.79
CA GLU A 141 -15.94 23.62 22.10
C GLU A 141 -15.29 24.23 20.84
N ARG A 142 -15.27 23.44 19.74
CA ARG A 142 -14.65 23.85 18.44
C ARG A 142 -15.66 24.39 17.45
N ASN A 143 -16.92 24.04 17.62
CA ASN A 143 -18.09 24.45 16.84
C ASN A 143 -17.86 24.42 15.30
N PRO A 144 -17.44 23.28 14.72
CA PRO A 144 -17.21 23.19 13.28
C PRO A 144 -18.52 23.31 12.50
N THR A 145 -18.50 23.94 11.32
CA THR A 145 -19.67 24.04 10.42
C THR A 145 -19.80 22.83 9.49
N ARG A 146 -18.68 22.22 9.11
CA ARG A 146 -18.63 21.01 8.27
C ARG A 146 -17.70 19.96 8.88
N ILE A 147 -18.29 18.80 9.18
CA ILE A 147 -17.62 17.69 9.83
C ILE A 147 -17.51 16.54 8.82
N ALA A 148 -16.32 16.28 8.32
CA ALA A 148 -16.06 15.14 7.44
C ALA A 148 -15.97 13.84 8.26
N VAL A 149 -16.55 12.77 7.74
CA VAL A 149 -16.46 11.42 8.30
C VAL A 149 -16.29 10.40 7.18
N ASN A 150 -15.66 9.27 7.48
CA ASN A 150 -15.29 8.29 6.47
C ASN A 150 -16.49 7.48 5.98
N MET A 151 -17.19 8.08 5.02
CA MET A 151 -18.30 7.50 4.24
C MET A 151 -18.08 7.83 2.78
N SER A 152 -18.03 6.83 1.90
CA SER A 152 -17.89 7.02 0.46
C SER A 152 -18.40 5.78 -0.28
N ASP A 153 -19.08 6.00 -1.40
CA ASP A 153 -19.50 4.92 -2.30
C ASP A 153 -18.38 4.53 -3.29
N ASP A 154 -17.43 5.44 -3.57
CA ASP A 154 -16.47 5.29 -4.66
C ASP A 154 -15.02 5.13 -4.19
N VAL A 155 -14.67 5.64 -3.02
CA VAL A 155 -13.31 5.64 -2.48
C VAL A 155 -13.25 4.81 -1.20
N GLY A 156 -12.96 3.51 -1.33
CA GLY A 156 -12.98 2.57 -0.21
C GLY A 156 -12.08 2.96 0.97
N ALA A 157 -10.98 3.69 0.72
CA ALA A 157 -10.15 4.24 1.79
C ALA A 157 -10.87 5.30 2.64
N ALA A 158 -11.92 5.90 2.12
CA ALA A 158 -12.78 6.88 2.81
C ALA A 158 -14.11 6.28 3.30
N ASP A 159 -14.27 4.95 3.28
CA ASP A 159 -15.49 4.26 3.71
C ASP A 159 -15.22 3.32 4.89
N GLY A 160 -14.89 3.92 6.04
CA GLY A 160 -14.56 3.19 7.27
C GLY A 160 -15.72 3.03 8.25
N LEU A 161 -16.83 3.74 8.06
CA LEU A 161 -17.97 3.69 8.98
C LEU A 161 -18.97 2.61 8.58
N SER A 162 -19.05 1.54 9.38
CA SER A 162 -20.21 0.64 9.30
C SER A 162 -21.50 1.39 9.68
N LYS A 163 -22.66 0.88 9.26
CA LYS A 163 -23.96 1.48 9.62
C LYS A 163 -24.12 1.67 11.15
N SER A 164 -23.73 0.67 11.94
CA SER A 164 -23.80 0.76 13.40
C SER A 164 -22.81 1.75 14.01
N ALA A 165 -21.63 1.92 13.39
CA ALA A 165 -20.66 2.94 13.80
C ALA A 165 -21.17 4.34 13.49
N TYR A 166 -21.77 4.53 12.32
CA TYR A 166 -22.41 5.78 11.94
C TYR A 166 -23.55 6.17 12.88
N ASP A 167 -24.49 5.24 13.16
CA ASP A 167 -25.60 5.49 14.06
C ASP A 167 -25.13 5.87 15.48
N ARG A 168 -24.08 5.21 15.95
CA ARG A 168 -23.44 5.56 17.22
C ARG A 168 -22.85 6.96 17.18
N LEU A 169 -22.11 7.30 16.13
CA LEU A 169 -21.51 8.62 15.96
C LEU A 169 -22.59 9.73 15.96
N VAL A 170 -23.65 9.54 15.19
CA VAL A 170 -24.81 10.47 15.14
C VAL A 170 -25.42 10.65 16.53
N LYS A 171 -25.64 9.55 17.27
CA LYS A 171 -26.17 9.61 18.64
C LYS A 171 -25.23 10.36 19.59
N GLU A 172 -23.93 10.12 19.52
CA GLU A 172 -22.95 10.78 20.38
C GLU A 172 -22.80 12.27 20.07
N LEU A 173 -22.86 12.67 18.81
CA LEU A 173 -22.81 14.07 18.38
C LEU A 173 -24.08 14.86 18.71
N GLY A 174 -25.23 14.17 18.70
CA GLY A 174 -26.55 14.79 18.82
C GLY A 174 -26.98 15.49 17.52
N PRO A 175 -28.27 15.89 17.42
CA PRO A 175 -28.88 16.34 16.16
C PRO A 175 -28.18 17.58 15.55
N GLU A 176 -27.68 18.47 16.37
CA GLU A 176 -27.03 19.70 15.92
C GLU A 176 -25.77 19.42 15.07
N PHE A 177 -24.84 18.63 15.59
CA PHE A 177 -23.58 18.33 14.88
C PHE A 177 -23.75 17.19 13.88
N ALA A 178 -24.67 16.27 14.11
CA ALA A 178 -24.99 15.24 13.12
C ALA A 178 -25.51 15.82 11.81
N GLY A 179 -26.26 16.93 11.85
CA GLY A 179 -26.69 17.66 10.66
C GLY A 179 -25.58 18.35 9.86
N ARG A 180 -24.34 18.40 10.40
CA ARG A 180 -23.16 18.99 9.76
C ARG A 180 -22.22 17.94 9.15
N LEU A 181 -22.58 16.65 9.20
CA LEU A 181 -21.78 15.57 8.68
C LEU A 181 -21.74 15.57 7.16
N VAL A 182 -20.54 15.39 6.59
CA VAL A 182 -20.29 15.25 5.16
C VAL A 182 -19.31 14.10 4.92
N SER A 183 -19.28 13.57 3.70
CA SER A 183 -18.27 12.59 3.29
C SER A 183 -16.86 13.15 3.35
N SER A 184 -15.90 12.35 3.84
CA SER A 184 -14.46 12.67 3.78
C SER A 184 -13.78 12.24 2.48
N GLU A 185 -14.52 11.74 1.49
CA GLU A 185 -13.99 11.17 0.24
C GLU A 185 -12.86 12.01 -0.36
N ARG A 186 -13.10 13.31 -0.54
CA ARG A 186 -12.12 14.22 -1.14
C ARG A 186 -10.94 14.50 -0.21
N VAL A 187 -11.18 14.61 1.09
CA VAL A 187 -10.13 14.79 2.10
C VAL A 187 -9.18 13.60 2.10
N VAL A 188 -9.74 12.39 2.13
CA VAL A 188 -8.95 11.15 2.12
C VAL A 188 -8.22 10.96 0.81
N SER A 189 -8.88 11.22 -0.33
CA SER A 189 -8.26 11.17 -1.65
C SER A 189 -7.03 12.08 -1.72
N ASP A 190 -7.15 13.35 -1.37
CA ASP A 190 -6.06 14.32 -1.41
C ASP A 190 -4.97 13.98 -0.38
N TYR A 191 -5.37 13.56 0.82
CA TYR A 191 -4.41 13.16 1.86
C TYR A 191 -3.58 11.96 1.43
N ARG A 192 -4.20 10.92 0.86
CA ARG A 192 -3.48 9.70 0.45
C ARG A 192 -2.66 9.88 -0.81
N SER A 193 -3.21 10.53 -1.84
CA SER A 193 -2.52 10.73 -3.11
C SER A 193 -1.46 11.83 -3.10
N GLY A 194 -1.52 12.78 -2.16
CA GLY A 194 -0.49 13.80 -1.97
C GLY A 194 0.73 13.22 -1.25
N PHE A 195 1.86 13.09 -1.96
CA PHE A 195 3.07 12.52 -1.38
C PHE A 195 4.02 13.59 -0.85
N THR A 196 4.67 13.27 0.27
CA THR A 196 5.80 14.04 0.82
C THR A 196 7.13 13.48 0.32
N ALA A 197 8.21 14.23 0.50
CA ALA A 197 9.55 13.76 0.10
C ALA A 197 9.93 12.43 0.77
N SER A 198 9.62 12.26 2.06
CA SER A 198 9.89 11.01 2.79
C SER A 198 9.10 9.83 2.23
N GLN A 199 7.87 10.06 1.80
CA GLN A 199 7.03 9.03 1.20
C GLN A 199 7.47 8.70 -0.25
N LEU A 200 7.91 9.70 -1.03
CA LEU A 200 8.46 9.46 -2.38
C LEU A 200 9.73 8.59 -2.33
N VAL A 201 10.57 8.77 -1.30
CA VAL A 201 11.73 7.88 -1.09
C VAL A 201 11.27 6.44 -0.83
N ALA A 202 10.25 6.25 0.03
CA ALA A 202 9.70 4.92 0.30
C ALA A 202 9.07 4.27 -0.95
N LEU A 203 8.37 5.06 -1.77
CA LEU A 203 7.81 4.59 -3.05
C LEU A 203 8.93 4.18 -4.02
N GLY A 204 10.01 4.96 -4.10
CA GLY A 204 11.17 4.63 -4.93
C GLY A 204 11.84 3.30 -4.53
N GLU A 205 12.03 3.08 -3.23
CA GLU A 205 12.57 1.82 -2.70
C GLU A 205 11.63 0.63 -2.99
N ALA A 206 10.33 0.81 -2.78
CA ALA A 206 9.33 -0.21 -3.11
C ALA A 206 9.30 -0.50 -4.61
N GLY A 207 9.40 0.54 -5.45
CA GLY A 207 9.44 0.42 -6.91
C GLY A 207 10.66 -0.33 -7.41
N GLU A 208 11.84 -0.04 -6.86
CA GLU A 208 13.08 -0.76 -7.20
C GLU A 208 13.01 -2.24 -6.78
N LEU A 209 12.45 -2.52 -5.61
CA LEU A 209 12.22 -3.90 -5.17
C LEU A 209 11.23 -4.62 -6.07
N SER A 210 10.13 -3.95 -6.46
CA SER A 210 9.13 -4.49 -7.38
C SER A 210 9.77 -4.85 -8.72
N ARG A 211 10.58 -3.94 -9.28
CA ARG A 211 11.32 -4.18 -10.52
C ARG A 211 12.26 -5.37 -10.41
N HIS A 212 13.11 -5.38 -9.39
CA HIS A 212 14.11 -6.42 -9.19
C HIS A 212 13.51 -7.82 -9.03
N LEU A 213 12.46 -7.94 -8.20
CA LEU A 213 11.81 -9.23 -7.99
C LEU A 213 11.06 -9.71 -9.24
N ALA A 214 10.41 -8.81 -9.99
CA ALA A 214 9.75 -9.18 -11.24
C ALA A 214 10.74 -9.63 -12.31
N GLU A 215 11.90 -9.00 -12.43
CA GLU A 215 12.96 -9.41 -13.36
C GLU A 215 13.53 -10.80 -13.01
N ARG A 216 13.72 -11.09 -11.72
CA ARG A 216 14.12 -12.43 -11.27
C ARG A 216 13.01 -13.46 -11.54
N ALA A 217 11.76 -13.13 -11.24
CA ALA A 217 10.61 -13.99 -11.48
C ALA A 217 10.47 -14.37 -12.97
N LEU A 218 10.82 -13.44 -13.87
CA LEU A 218 10.80 -13.64 -15.33
C LEU A 218 12.09 -14.26 -15.89
N SER A 219 13.04 -14.63 -15.05
CA SER A 219 14.32 -15.24 -15.47
C SER A 219 14.29 -16.77 -15.36
N ASN A 220 15.38 -17.40 -15.82
CA ASN A 220 15.57 -18.85 -15.66
C ASN A 220 15.82 -19.30 -14.21
N GLU A 221 15.89 -18.35 -13.25
CA GLU A 221 15.87 -18.67 -11.81
C GLU A 221 14.54 -19.31 -11.42
N VAL A 222 13.43 -18.89 -12.06
CA VAL A 222 12.07 -19.31 -11.73
C VAL A 222 11.41 -20.04 -12.88
N ILE A 223 11.56 -19.56 -14.12
CA ILE A 223 10.87 -20.12 -15.29
C ILE A 223 11.72 -21.18 -15.96
N VAL A 224 11.26 -22.44 -15.91
CA VAL A 224 11.73 -23.56 -16.73
C VAL A 224 10.62 -23.83 -17.76
N PRO A 225 10.81 -23.47 -19.05
CA PRO A 225 9.81 -23.67 -20.08
C PRO A 225 9.41 -25.15 -20.22
N GLY A 226 8.11 -25.41 -20.29
CA GLY A 226 7.54 -26.77 -20.31
C GLY A 226 7.33 -27.40 -18.93
N VAL A 227 7.72 -26.71 -17.83
CA VAL A 227 7.61 -27.21 -16.45
C VAL A 227 6.88 -26.22 -15.55
N THR A 228 7.34 -24.98 -15.49
CA THR A 228 6.83 -23.94 -14.58
C THR A 228 5.43 -23.47 -14.99
N ALA A 229 4.48 -23.51 -14.08
CA ALA A 229 3.16 -22.91 -14.27
C ALA A 229 3.15 -21.41 -13.95
N LEU A 230 2.12 -20.70 -14.43
CA LEU A 230 1.95 -19.27 -14.11
C LEU A 230 1.83 -19.07 -12.59
N GLU A 231 1.11 -19.94 -11.88
CA GLU A 231 0.97 -19.85 -10.42
C GLU A 231 2.29 -20.09 -9.66
N ASP A 232 3.21 -20.91 -10.19
CA ASP A 232 4.51 -21.14 -9.56
C ASP A 232 5.31 -19.83 -9.50
N VAL A 233 5.24 -19.02 -10.56
CA VAL A 233 5.88 -17.69 -10.61
C VAL A 233 5.25 -16.76 -9.56
N ALA A 234 3.93 -16.72 -9.48
CA ALA A 234 3.21 -15.87 -8.52
C ALA A 234 3.53 -16.27 -7.07
N TRP A 235 3.53 -17.59 -6.76
CA TRP A 235 3.89 -18.08 -5.42
C TRP A 235 5.34 -17.77 -5.06
N TRP A 236 6.28 -17.93 -5.99
CA TRP A 236 7.66 -17.54 -5.75
C TRP A 236 7.78 -16.06 -5.36
N MET A 237 7.02 -15.18 -6.05
CA MET A 237 7.02 -13.75 -5.72
C MET A 237 6.43 -13.50 -4.33
N MET A 238 5.35 -14.18 -3.95
CA MET A 238 4.78 -14.09 -2.60
C MET A 238 5.77 -14.55 -1.53
N ASP A 239 6.51 -15.63 -1.76
CA ASP A 239 7.56 -16.08 -0.85
C ASP A 239 8.66 -15.03 -0.67
N GLN A 240 9.05 -14.35 -1.75
CA GLN A 240 10.03 -13.26 -1.67
C GLN A 240 9.55 -12.10 -0.80
N LEU A 241 8.26 -11.75 -0.85
CA LEU A 241 7.67 -10.72 0.00
C LEU A 241 7.59 -11.17 1.46
N GLN A 242 7.13 -12.39 1.71
CA GLN A 242 7.01 -12.95 3.06
C GLN A 242 8.36 -12.99 3.78
N GLN A 243 9.43 -13.44 3.11
CA GLN A 243 10.79 -13.46 3.65
C GLN A 243 11.29 -12.08 4.07
N ARG A 244 10.76 -11.02 3.47
CA ARG A 244 11.11 -9.61 3.78
C ARG A 244 10.13 -8.93 4.73
N GLY A 245 9.07 -9.63 5.15
CA GLY A 245 8.00 -9.07 5.96
C GLY A 245 7.27 -7.91 5.25
N LEU A 246 7.02 -8.08 3.95
CA LEU A 246 6.33 -7.12 3.10
C LEU A 246 5.00 -7.69 2.60
N GLY A 247 4.10 -6.81 2.16
CA GLY A 247 2.82 -7.19 1.58
C GLY A 247 2.79 -7.06 0.07
N SER A 248 1.87 -7.78 -0.57
CA SER A 248 1.52 -7.58 -1.98
C SER A 248 0.45 -6.50 -2.13
N SER A 249 0.55 -5.68 -3.17
CA SER A 249 -0.47 -4.68 -3.54
C SER A 249 -1.80 -5.33 -3.92
N PHE A 250 -1.73 -6.52 -4.50
CA PHE A 250 -2.86 -7.37 -4.87
C PHE A 250 -2.94 -8.58 -3.94
N ASP A 251 -4.02 -9.34 -4.00
CA ASP A 251 -4.13 -10.60 -3.24
C ASP A 251 -3.02 -11.56 -3.64
N MET A 252 -2.72 -11.60 -4.94
CA MET A 252 -1.66 -12.38 -5.55
C MET A 252 -1.09 -11.62 -6.75
N PRO A 253 0.22 -11.72 -7.09
CA PRO A 253 0.72 -11.24 -8.37
C PRO A 253 -0.04 -11.87 -9.52
N SER A 254 -0.50 -11.07 -10.47
CA SER A 254 -1.13 -11.57 -11.68
C SER A 254 -0.07 -11.95 -12.71
N VAL A 255 -0.04 -13.22 -13.10
CA VAL A 255 0.88 -13.74 -14.13
C VAL A 255 0.05 -14.28 -15.27
N TYR A 256 0.27 -13.79 -16.47
CA TYR A 256 -0.52 -14.19 -17.64
C TYR A 256 0.31 -14.19 -18.92
N ILE A 257 -0.24 -14.85 -19.95
CA ILE A 257 0.34 -14.92 -21.27
C ILE A 257 -0.47 -14.01 -22.19
N THR A 258 0.20 -13.24 -23.01
CA THR A 258 -0.40 -12.42 -24.05
C THR A 258 0.13 -12.80 -25.43
N GLY A 259 -0.66 -12.50 -26.43
CA GLY A 259 -0.35 -12.74 -27.85
C GLY A 259 -0.98 -11.70 -28.75
N PRO A 260 -1.02 -11.93 -30.08
CA PRO A 260 -1.51 -10.97 -31.05
C PRO A 260 -2.98 -10.53 -30.84
N LYS A 261 -3.75 -11.34 -30.10
CA LYS A 261 -5.17 -11.07 -29.81
C LYS A 261 -5.40 -10.56 -28.38
N GLY A 262 -4.34 -10.15 -27.68
CA GLY A 262 -4.40 -9.73 -26.28
C GLY A 262 -4.10 -10.89 -25.30
N ILE A 263 -4.75 -10.87 -24.14
CA ILE A 263 -4.54 -11.89 -23.10
C ILE A 263 -5.08 -13.24 -23.58
N GLU A 264 -4.20 -14.23 -23.72
CA GLU A 264 -4.54 -15.56 -24.23
C GLU A 264 -4.80 -16.57 -23.12
N ALA A 265 -4.12 -16.44 -21.98
CA ALA A 265 -4.26 -17.36 -20.85
C ALA A 265 -4.11 -16.63 -19.53
N THR A 266 -5.11 -16.83 -18.68
CA THR A 266 -5.13 -16.37 -17.30
C THR A 266 -5.22 -17.54 -16.31
N SER A 267 -5.14 -18.80 -16.81
CA SER A 267 -5.18 -19.99 -15.98
C SER A 267 -3.89 -20.13 -15.19
N ASN A 268 -4.00 -20.18 -13.87
CA ASN A 268 -2.88 -20.34 -12.96
C ASN A 268 -2.05 -21.60 -13.20
N ARG A 269 -2.68 -22.67 -13.72
CA ARG A 269 -2.05 -23.95 -14.04
C ARG A 269 -1.50 -24.04 -15.46
N ARG A 270 -1.60 -22.97 -16.25
CA ARG A 270 -1.01 -22.92 -17.60
C ARG A 270 0.51 -23.01 -17.49
N ILE A 271 1.09 -24.04 -18.09
CA ILE A 271 2.55 -24.24 -18.16
C ILE A 271 3.15 -23.28 -19.19
N ILE A 272 4.14 -22.52 -18.81
CA ILE A 272 4.86 -21.58 -19.67
C ILE A 272 5.66 -22.35 -20.72
N GLN A 273 5.49 -21.99 -21.98
CA GLN A 273 6.12 -22.66 -23.13
C GLN A 273 7.12 -21.71 -23.81
N ARG A 274 8.02 -22.28 -24.59
CA ARG A 274 8.86 -21.51 -25.49
C ARG A 274 8.01 -20.81 -26.55
N GLY A 275 8.24 -19.52 -26.74
CA GLY A 275 7.46 -18.66 -27.62
C GLY A 275 6.36 -17.88 -26.89
N ASP A 276 6.12 -18.13 -25.62
CA ASP A 276 5.18 -17.35 -24.82
C ASP A 276 5.73 -15.94 -24.49
N LEU A 277 4.86 -14.95 -24.48
CA LEU A 277 5.10 -13.63 -23.95
C LEU A 277 4.41 -13.55 -22.57
N VAL A 278 5.20 -13.65 -21.51
CA VAL A 278 4.72 -13.67 -20.13
C VAL A 278 4.69 -12.24 -19.59
N ILE A 279 3.60 -11.87 -18.94
CA ILE A 279 3.44 -10.57 -18.28
C ILE A 279 3.19 -10.82 -16.79
N ILE A 280 3.83 -10.02 -15.95
CA ILE A 280 3.55 -9.89 -14.51
C ILE A 280 2.94 -8.52 -14.27
N ASP A 281 1.83 -8.52 -13.53
CA ASP A 281 1.17 -7.33 -13.01
C ASP A 281 1.09 -7.45 -11.48
N TRP A 282 1.78 -6.56 -10.76
CA TRP A 282 1.91 -6.70 -9.32
C TRP A 282 2.44 -5.45 -8.64
N GLY A 283 2.43 -5.45 -7.31
CA GLY A 283 3.05 -4.39 -6.54
C GLY A 283 3.50 -4.84 -5.15
N VAL A 284 4.35 -4.03 -4.55
CA VAL A 284 4.93 -4.23 -3.21
C VAL A 284 4.42 -3.18 -2.26
N GLY A 285 3.96 -3.61 -1.08
CA GLY A 285 3.61 -2.73 0.03
C GLY A 285 4.79 -2.52 0.97
N TYR A 286 5.23 -1.27 1.11
CA TYR A 286 6.30 -0.87 2.00
C TYR A 286 6.00 0.48 2.67
N LEU A 287 6.08 0.53 3.99
CA LEU A 287 5.79 1.73 4.80
C LEU A 287 4.41 2.36 4.49
N ASN A 288 3.38 1.53 4.37
CA ASN A 288 2.04 1.92 3.97
C ASN A 288 1.99 2.67 2.61
N THR A 289 2.95 2.37 1.74
CA THR A 289 3.05 2.88 0.38
C THR A 289 3.11 1.68 -0.55
N TRP A 290 2.33 1.70 -1.63
CA TRP A 290 2.10 0.54 -2.49
C TRP A 290 2.47 0.88 -3.92
N THR A 291 3.19 -0.03 -4.58
CA THR A 291 3.51 0.08 -6.01
C THR A 291 2.50 -0.68 -6.85
N ASP A 292 2.48 -0.33 -8.14
CA ASP A 292 1.76 -1.04 -9.17
C ASP A 292 2.61 -1.00 -10.44
N VAL A 293 3.12 -2.15 -10.85
CA VAL A 293 4.08 -2.24 -11.95
C VAL A 293 3.83 -3.46 -12.82
N LYS A 294 4.03 -3.30 -14.11
CA LYS A 294 4.00 -4.39 -15.08
C LYS A 294 5.40 -4.67 -15.63
N ARG A 295 5.72 -5.94 -15.82
CA ARG A 295 6.92 -6.42 -16.48
C ARG A 295 6.59 -7.58 -17.39
N MET A 296 7.36 -7.70 -18.49
CA MET A 296 7.17 -8.77 -19.45
C MET A 296 8.46 -9.40 -19.90
N ALA A 297 8.39 -10.67 -20.31
CA ALA A 297 9.49 -11.39 -20.92
C ALA A 297 8.97 -12.33 -22.01
N TYR A 298 9.74 -12.42 -23.10
CA TYR A 298 9.52 -13.42 -24.14
C TYR A 298 10.36 -14.65 -23.88
N VAL A 299 9.76 -15.82 -23.89
CA VAL A 299 10.44 -17.10 -23.70
C VAL A 299 11.00 -17.58 -25.04
N LEU A 300 12.32 -17.39 -25.26
CA LEU A 300 12.99 -17.72 -26.51
C LEU A 300 12.73 -19.16 -26.98
N LYS A 301 12.43 -19.34 -28.27
CA LYS A 301 12.35 -20.66 -28.92
C LYS A 301 13.77 -21.23 -29.14
N PRO A 302 13.88 -22.54 -29.38
CA PRO A 302 15.16 -23.15 -29.73
C PRO A 302 15.79 -22.44 -30.95
N GLY A 303 17.06 -22.02 -30.81
CA GLY A 303 17.80 -21.31 -31.84
C GLY A 303 17.58 -19.80 -31.92
N GLU A 304 16.60 -19.25 -31.19
CA GLU A 304 16.46 -17.79 -31.06
C GLU A 304 17.48 -17.24 -30.07
N VAL A 305 18.11 -16.13 -30.44
CA VAL A 305 19.09 -15.39 -29.62
C VAL A 305 18.55 -13.99 -29.19
N ALA A 306 17.39 -13.61 -29.73
CA ALA A 306 16.74 -12.33 -29.49
C ALA A 306 15.22 -12.46 -29.63
N VAL A 307 14.51 -11.47 -29.09
CA VAL A 307 13.06 -11.34 -29.25
C VAL A 307 12.68 -11.16 -30.73
N PRO A 308 11.62 -11.83 -31.24
CA PRO A 308 11.13 -11.61 -32.62
C PRO A 308 10.87 -10.14 -32.91
N ARG A 309 11.23 -9.69 -34.15
CA ARG A 309 11.13 -8.27 -34.56
C ARG A 309 9.75 -7.65 -34.31
N GLY A 310 8.66 -8.39 -34.55
CA GLY A 310 7.30 -7.89 -34.33
C GLY A 310 7.00 -7.58 -32.87
N ILE A 311 7.41 -8.46 -31.94
CA ILE A 311 7.25 -8.26 -30.50
C ILE A 311 8.13 -7.09 -30.03
N GLN A 312 9.39 -7.01 -30.50
CA GLN A 312 10.28 -5.90 -30.18
C GLN A 312 9.68 -4.56 -30.64
N ALA A 313 9.14 -4.50 -31.86
CA ALA A 313 8.52 -3.28 -32.40
C ALA A 313 7.29 -2.87 -31.59
N ALA A 314 6.48 -3.82 -31.13
CA ALA A 314 5.34 -3.53 -30.24
C ALA A 314 5.82 -2.95 -28.90
N PHE A 315 6.86 -3.52 -28.32
CA PHE A 315 7.47 -3.01 -27.07
C PHE A 315 8.05 -1.60 -27.26
N ASP A 316 8.77 -1.35 -28.35
CA ASP A 316 9.32 -0.03 -28.67
C ASP A 316 8.22 1.03 -28.84
N ASN A 317 7.08 0.66 -29.43
CA ASN A 317 5.90 1.52 -29.50
C ASN A 317 5.31 1.79 -28.11
N ALA A 318 5.22 0.79 -27.25
CA ALA A 318 4.77 0.97 -25.85
C ALA A 318 5.69 1.95 -25.12
N LEU A 319 7.00 1.86 -25.29
CA LEU A 319 7.96 2.83 -24.70
C LEU A 319 7.75 4.25 -25.23
N ARG A 320 7.47 4.42 -26.52
CA ARG A 320 7.16 5.73 -27.12
C ARG A 320 5.88 6.33 -26.52
N VAL A 321 4.83 5.53 -26.39
CA VAL A 321 3.57 5.96 -25.77
C VAL A 321 3.78 6.30 -24.30
N ARG A 322 4.50 5.48 -23.54
CA ARG A 322 4.86 5.77 -22.14
C ARG A 322 5.56 7.14 -22.02
N ASP A 323 6.47 7.46 -22.94
CA ASP A 323 7.18 8.72 -22.91
C ASP A 323 6.27 9.91 -23.29
N LEU A 324 5.29 9.73 -24.17
CA LEU A 324 4.24 10.72 -24.43
C LEU A 324 3.42 10.97 -23.17
N ILE A 325 2.97 9.91 -22.49
CA ILE A 325 2.21 10.01 -21.23
C ILE A 325 3.00 10.80 -20.20
N ARG A 326 4.26 10.43 -19.94
CA ARG A 326 5.14 11.10 -18.96
C ARG A 326 5.37 12.59 -19.23
N ARG A 327 5.40 12.99 -20.51
CA ARG A 327 5.59 14.41 -20.88
C ARG A 327 4.28 15.20 -20.83
N THR A 328 3.13 14.54 -20.86
CA THR A 328 1.82 15.18 -20.93
C THR A 328 1.17 15.34 -19.56
N ILE A 329 1.27 14.33 -18.69
CA ILE A 329 0.68 14.41 -17.35
C ILE A 329 1.33 15.53 -16.54
N ARG A 330 0.49 16.42 -16.00
CA ARG A 330 0.91 17.56 -15.16
C ARG A 330 -0.17 17.91 -14.13
N PRO A 331 0.17 18.58 -13.04
CA PRO A 331 -0.80 19.13 -12.10
C PRO A 331 -1.69 20.22 -12.73
N GLY A 332 -2.90 20.37 -12.20
CA GLY A 332 -3.87 21.42 -12.53
C GLY A 332 -5.18 20.87 -13.06
N PRO A 333 -5.20 20.19 -14.24
CA PRO A 333 -6.46 19.66 -14.81
C PRO A 333 -7.05 18.55 -13.96
N THR A 334 -8.34 18.26 -14.17
CA THR A 334 -8.96 17.02 -13.73
C THR A 334 -8.35 15.84 -14.47
N ALA A 335 -8.47 14.62 -13.94
CA ALA A 335 -8.02 13.44 -14.63
C ALA A 335 -8.78 13.21 -15.96
N ALA A 336 -10.05 13.63 -16.06
CA ALA A 336 -10.81 13.61 -17.32
C ALA A 336 -10.24 14.57 -18.36
N ASP A 337 -9.92 15.81 -17.98
CA ASP A 337 -9.29 16.78 -18.87
C ASP A 337 -7.89 16.31 -19.30
N MET A 338 -7.17 15.66 -18.41
CA MET A 338 -5.87 15.07 -18.70
C MET A 338 -5.99 13.90 -19.69
N MET A 339 -7.03 13.07 -19.57
CA MET A 339 -7.33 12.01 -20.54
C MET A 339 -7.53 12.61 -21.95
N ALA A 340 -8.27 13.71 -22.09
CA ALA A 340 -8.47 14.40 -23.37
C ALA A 340 -7.14 14.93 -23.95
N GLN A 341 -6.27 15.49 -23.10
CA GLN A 341 -4.95 15.98 -23.51
C GLN A 341 -4.02 14.83 -23.93
N LEU A 342 -4.08 13.70 -23.22
CA LEU A 342 -3.33 12.49 -23.57
C LEU A 342 -3.79 11.91 -24.90
N ARG A 343 -5.10 11.87 -25.16
CA ARG A 343 -5.65 11.45 -26.45
C ARG A 343 -5.02 12.28 -27.58
N THR A 344 -5.09 13.61 -27.49
CA THR A 344 -4.49 14.51 -28.49
C THR A 344 -2.99 14.25 -28.68
N ALA A 345 -2.24 14.07 -27.61
CA ALA A 345 -0.79 13.82 -27.67
C ALA A 345 -0.45 12.45 -28.30
N ILE A 346 -1.20 11.41 -27.98
CA ILE A 346 -1.03 10.05 -28.48
C ILE A 346 -1.38 10.00 -29.98
N GLU A 347 -2.50 10.61 -30.39
CA GLU A 347 -2.91 10.69 -31.80
C GLU A 347 -1.93 11.50 -32.64
N ALA A 348 -1.44 12.63 -32.14
CA ALA A 348 -0.36 13.41 -32.77
C ALA A 348 0.96 12.62 -32.87
N GLY A 349 1.20 11.66 -31.96
CA GLY A 349 2.31 10.73 -31.99
C GLY A 349 2.21 9.62 -33.03
N GLY A 350 1.09 9.56 -33.79
CA GLY A 350 0.84 8.58 -34.86
C GLY A 350 0.15 7.29 -34.39
N PHE A 351 -0.42 7.29 -33.17
CA PHE A 351 -1.18 6.17 -32.63
C PHE A 351 -2.69 6.40 -32.68
N ALA A 352 -3.48 5.35 -32.56
CA ALA A 352 -4.93 5.45 -32.37
C ALA A 352 -5.29 5.16 -30.91
N MET A 353 -6.02 6.05 -30.23
CA MET A 353 -6.41 5.83 -28.84
C MET A 353 -7.78 5.16 -28.77
N GLN A 354 -7.81 3.95 -28.20
CA GLN A 354 -9.03 3.16 -28.01
C GLN A 354 -9.66 3.40 -26.62
N GLY A 355 -10.99 3.24 -26.56
CA GLY A 355 -11.75 3.39 -25.31
C GLY A 355 -12.00 2.07 -24.56
N THR A 356 -11.86 0.93 -25.23
CA THR A 356 -12.17 -0.40 -24.68
C THR A 356 -11.14 -1.43 -25.13
N PHE A 357 -10.98 -2.50 -24.34
CA PHE A 357 -10.12 -3.64 -24.66
C PHE A 357 -10.58 -4.37 -25.92
N ASN A 358 -9.63 -4.90 -26.67
CA ASN A 358 -9.85 -5.80 -27.83
C ASN A 358 -10.61 -5.18 -29.01
N GLN A 359 -10.61 -3.86 -29.15
CA GLN A 359 -11.04 -3.22 -30.43
C GLN A 359 -9.82 -3.12 -31.32
N VAL A 360 -9.97 -3.60 -32.56
CA VAL A 360 -8.96 -3.47 -33.63
C VAL A 360 -9.54 -2.52 -34.68
N SER A 361 -8.82 -1.42 -34.97
CA SER A 361 -9.21 -0.52 -36.04
C SER A 361 -8.65 -0.99 -37.36
N ASP A 362 -9.36 -0.66 -38.48
CA ASP A 362 -8.93 -1.02 -39.81
C ASP A 362 -7.98 0.02 -40.46
N ASP A 363 -7.57 1.08 -39.71
CA ASP A 363 -6.77 2.18 -40.26
C ASP A 363 -5.24 1.90 -40.27
N GLY A 364 -4.83 0.72 -39.83
CA GLY A 364 -3.43 0.26 -39.84
C GLY A 364 -2.54 0.94 -38.80
N LYS A 365 -3.10 1.77 -37.92
CA LYS A 365 -2.34 2.37 -36.79
C LYS A 365 -2.18 1.42 -35.65
N VAL A 366 -1.14 1.64 -34.83
CA VAL A 366 -0.98 0.97 -33.56
C VAL A 366 -1.99 1.56 -32.57
N GLU A 367 -2.84 0.70 -32.04
CA GLU A 367 -3.86 1.08 -31.08
C GLU A 367 -3.31 1.11 -29.66
N VAL A 368 -3.76 2.09 -28.88
CA VAL A 368 -3.34 2.34 -27.51
C VAL A 368 -4.55 2.49 -26.62
N MET A 369 -4.56 1.76 -25.54
CA MET A 369 -5.46 2.00 -24.42
C MET A 369 -4.63 2.42 -23.21
N ILE A 370 -5.09 3.39 -22.44
CA ILE A 370 -4.43 3.84 -21.22
C ILE A 370 -5.32 3.66 -19.99
N GLY A 371 -4.69 3.22 -18.91
CA GLY A 371 -5.31 3.00 -17.61
C GLY A 371 -4.52 3.66 -16.47
N CYS A 372 -3.88 4.82 -16.73
CA CYS A 372 -3.06 5.49 -15.75
C CYS A 372 -3.88 5.95 -14.56
N HIS A 373 -3.44 5.63 -13.35
CA HIS A 373 -4.15 5.99 -12.12
C HIS A 373 -3.16 6.36 -11.01
N SER A 374 -3.65 7.04 -9.96
CA SER A 374 -2.82 7.31 -8.78
C SER A 374 -2.36 5.99 -8.15
N VAL A 375 -1.12 5.98 -7.66
CA VAL A 375 -0.49 4.85 -6.98
C VAL A 375 -0.09 5.27 -5.56
N GLY A 376 0.09 4.29 -4.69
CA GLY A 376 0.47 4.53 -3.29
C GLY A 376 -0.47 3.90 -2.28
N ASP A 377 -1.68 3.60 -2.67
CA ASP A 377 -2.62 2.74 -1.95
C ASP A 377 -2.61 1.32 -2.52
N ARG A 378 -3.22 0.40 -1.80
CA ARG A 378 -3.47 -0.96 -2.26
C ARG A 378 -4.37 -0.93 -3.50
N GLY A 379 -4.00 -1.62 -4.55
CA GLY A 379 -4.72 -1.63 -5.82
C GLY A 379 -4.63 -0.29 -6.57
N HIS A 380 -5.73 0.17 -7.13
CA HIS A 380 -5.77 1.33 -8.05
C HIS A 380 -5.64 2.72 -7.40
N GLY A 381 -5.31 2.78 -6.09
CA GLY A 381 -5.15 4.05 -5.37
C GLY A 381 -6.46 4.79 -5.08
N SER A 382 -6.36 5.85 -4.25
CA SER A 382 -7.51 6.66 -3.80
C SER A 382 -7.57 8.04 -4.47
N GLY A 383 -6.55 8.39 -5.25
CA GLY A 383 -6.41 9.71 -5.88
C GLY A 383 -7.00 9.78 -7.30
N PRO A 384 -6.64 10.83 -8.07
CA PRO A 384 -7.12 11.00 -9.44
C PRO A 384 -6.76 9.81 -10.32
N SER A 385 -7.67 9.41 -11.21
CA SER A 385 -7.50 8.28 -12.12
C SER A 385 -7.77 8.70 -13.56
N ILE A 386 -6.77 8.55 -14.42
CA ILE A 386 -6.89 8.76 -15.87
C ILE A 386 -7.25 7.40 -16.50
N ALA A 387 -8.38 6.83 -16.05
CA ALA A 387 -8.83 5.52 -16.47
C ALA A 387 -10.36 5.45 -16.43
N THR A 388 -10.96 4.97 -17.52
CA THR A 388 -12.42 4.94 -17.69
C THR A 388 -13.14 4.01 -16.72
N PHE A 389 -12.42 3.07 -16.10
CA PHE A 389 -12.98 2.17 -15.10
C PHE A 389 -13.17 2.83 -13.70
N ASN A 390 -12.63 4.04 -13.50
CA ASN A 390 -12.78 4.82 -12.26
C ASN A 390 -13.47 6.17 -12.53
N PRO A 391 -14.73 6.22 -12.97
CA PRO A 391 -15.39 7.45 -13.44
C PRO A 391 -15.46 8.54 -12.37
N ARG A 392 -15.61 8.20 -11.10
CA ARG A 392 -15.63 9.16 -10.00
C ARG A 392 -14.28 9.86 -9.85
N GLN A 393 -13.19 9.09 -9.84
CA GLN A 393 -11.84 9.61 -9.68
C GLN A 393 -11.33 10.38 -10.91
N MET A 394 -11.95 10.20 -12.09
CA MET A 394 -11.70 11.05 -13.25
C MET A 394 -12.10 12.53 -13.01
N THR A 395 -13.03 12.80 -12.11
CA THR A 395 -13.41 14.17 -11.73
C THR A 395 -12.43 14.87 -10.79
N PHE A 396 -11.43 14.12 -10.25
CA PHE A 396 -10.48 14.66 -9.28
C PHE A 396 -9.36 15.41 -10.00
N PRO A 397 -8.96 16.61 -9.49
CA PRO A 397 -7.82 17.33 -10.05
C PRO A 397 -6.51 16.62 -9.71
N ILE A 398 -5.59 16.64 -10.65
CA ILE A 398 -4.22 16.18 -10.44
C ILE A 398 -3.47 17.27 -9.68
N LYS A 399 -2.95 16.92 -8.51
CA LYS A 399 -2.17 17.84 -7.65
C LYS A 399 -0.66 17.59 -7.80
N PRO A 400 0.19 18.57 -7.42
CA PRO A 400 1.63 18.31 -7.31
C PRO A 400 1.92 17.11 -6.40
N PHE A 401 2.94 16.34 -6.76
CA PHE A 401 3.36 15.14 -6.03
C PHE A 401 2.32 14.01 -5.94
N ASN A 402 1.33 13.97 -6.85
CA ASN A 402 0.54 12.78 -7.05
C ASN A 402 1.36 11.78 -7.92
N PRO A 403 1.78 10.63 -7.41
CA PRO A 403 2.40 9.59 -8.22
C PRO A 403 1.35 8.82 -9.01
N PHE A 404 1.73 8.39 -10.21
CA PHE A 404 0.88 7.60 -11.11
C PHE A 404 1.54 6.29 -11.50
N SER A 405 0.77 5.21 -11.52
CA SER A 405 1.08 4.05 -12.35
C SER A 405 0.82 4.41 -13.80
N ILE A 406 1.79 4.12 -14.67
CA ILE A 406 1.64 4.32 -16.13
C ILE A 406 1.30 2.97 -16.73
N GLU A 407 0.03 2.80 -17.05
CA GLU A 407 -0.51 1.60 -17.66
C GLU A 407 -1.00 1.88 -19.07
N LEU A 408 -0.61 1.02 -19.98
CA LEU A 408 -0.98 1.12 -21.38
C LEU A 408 -1.00 -0.26 -22.07
#